data_424f8700c7cbebbc9176dfa4c47d513e
#
_entry.id   424f8700c7cbebbc9176dfa4c47d513e
#
_cell.length_a   1.000
_cell.length_b   1.000
_cell.length_c   1.000
_cell.angle_alpha   90.00
_cell.angle_beta   90.00
_cell.angle_gamma   90.00
#
_symmetry.space_group_name_H-M   'P 1'
#
loop_
_entity.id
_entity.type
_entity.pdbx_description
1 polymer ?
#
loop_
_entity_poly.entity_id
_entity_poly.type
_entity_poly.pdbx_seq_one_letter_code
_entity_poly.pdbx_strand_id
1 'polypeptide(L)'
;NESLCADTVNENLTRVAFHSLQSPNGKIDFSQGNIAKVIFKEWLNAHKKLIQSNKNPLFSGNVDARKIREVAEKYGFSADTDSEITRNGCNLLPIKKARNDLAHGSESFRNKGRDTSIDTLTEMKDEVFHYLNCILENIQTYLDTQAYLRAAG
;
A
#
# COMPACT_ATOMS: atom_id res chain seq x y z
N ASN A 1 -21.09 9.11 12.83
CA ASN A 1 -20.18 8.02 13.23
C ASN A 1 -20.88 6.67 13.04
N GLU A 2 -21.12 6.29 11.80
CA GLU A 2 -21.52 4.92 11.50
C GLU A 2 -20.32 4.01 11.81
N SER A 3 -20.51 3.05 12.70
CA SER A 3 -19.43 2.12 13.05
C SER A 3 -19.22 1.18 11.87
N LEU A 4 -18.09 1.28 11.20
CA LEU A 4 -17.66 0.30 10.21
C LEU A 4 -17.65 -1.10 10.84
N CYS A 5 -18.36 -2.04 10.22
CA CYS A 5 -18.38 -3.44 10.64
C CYS A 5 -18.18 -4.36 9.43
N ALA A 6 -17.87 -5.62 9.67
CA ALA A 6 -17.57 -6.58 8.62
C ALA A 6 -18.69 -6.75 7.59
N ASP A 7 -19.93 -6.50 7.98
CA ASP A 7 -21.11 -6.62 7.10
C ASP A 7 -21.25 -5.44 6.14
N THR A 8 -20.60 -4.30 6.44
CA THR A 8 -20.69 -3.07 5.65
C THR A 8 -19.47 -2.79 4.79
N VAL A 9 -18.37 -3.51 5.01
CA VAL A 9 -17.16 -3.36 4.20
C VAL A 9 -17.07 -4.42 3.10
N ASN A 10 -16.38 -4.09 2.04
CA ASN A 10 -16.21 -5.02 0.92
C ASN A 10 -15.36 -6.24 1.29
N GLU A 11 -15.41 -7.28 0.45
CA GLU A 11 -14.71 -8.54 0.70
C GLU A 11 -13.19 -8.39 0.79
N ASN A 12 -12.60 -7.43 0.07
CA ASN A 12 -11.16 -7.19 0.09
C ASN A 12 -10.70 -6.77 1.48
N LEU A 13 -11.37 -5.79 2.10
CA LEU A 13 -11.06 -5.34 3.45
C LEU A 13 -11.35 -6.43 4.50
N THR A 14 -12.44 -7.16 4.33
CA THR A 14 -12.76 -8.30 5.20
C THR A 14 -11.65 -9.35 5.13
N ARG A 15 -11.19 -9.71 3.92
CA ARG A 15 -10.09 -10.66 3.71
C ARG A 15 -8.78 -10.18 4.34
N VAL A 16 -8.43 -8.90 4.20
CA VAL A 16 -7.26 -8.30 4.85
C VAL A 16 -7.35 -8.40 6.36
N ALA A 17 -8.52 -8.13 6.94
CA ALA A 17 -8.76 -8.26 8.38
C ALA A 17 -8.55 -9.70 8.86
N PHE A 18 -9.13 -10.68 8.17
CA PHE A 18 -8.98 -12.10 8.51
C PHE A 18 -7.52 -12.57 8.43
N HIS A 19 -6.79 -12.21 7.37
CA HIS A 19 -5.38 -12.59 7.24
C HIS A 19 -4.48 -12.02 8.34
N SER A 20 -4.75 -10.80 8.80
CA SER A 20 -3.96 -10.19 9.88
C SER A 20 -4.19 -10.83 11.24
N LEU A 21 -5.32 -11.52 11.42
CA LEU A 21 -5.69 -12.20 12.67
C LEU A 21 -5.22 -13.66 12.73
N GLN A 22 -4.80 -14.23 11.62
CA GLN A 22 -4.20 -15.56 11.55
C GLN A 22 -2.74 -15.61 12.04
N SER A 23 -2.32 -14.68 12.88
CA SER A 23 -1.00 -14.74 13.53
C SER A 23 -0.90 -15.96 14.44
N PRO A 24 0.28 -16.64 14.52
CA PRO A 24 0.42 -17.99 15.09
C PRO A 24 0.02 -18.16 16.57
N ASN A 25 -0.28 -17.09 17.28
CA ASN A 25 -0.61 -17.11 18.71
C ASN A 25 -2.02 -16.63 19.06
N GLY A 26 -2.88 -16.34 18.06
CA GLY A 26 -4.24 -15.86 18.29
C GLY A 26 -5.27 -16.98 18.25
N LYS A 27 -5.65 -17.54 19.40
CA LYS A 27 -6.89 -18.33 19.50
C LYS A 27 -8.06 -17.35 19.43
N ILE A 28 -8.79 -17.36 18.33
CA ILE A 28 -10.04 -16.62 18.18
C ILE A 28 -11.14 -17.47 18.83
N ASP A 29 -11.82 -16.94 19.83
CA ASP A 29 -12.98 -17.58 20.43
C ASP A 29 -14.20 -17.40 19.51
N PHE A 30 -14.60 -18.46 18.82
CA PHE A 30 -15.71 -18.49 17.88
C PHE A 30 -17.09 -18.70 18.54
N SER A 31 -17.18 -18.72 19.87
CA SER A 31 -18.41 -19.05 20.60
C SER A 31 -19.42 -17.88 20.69
N GLN A 32 -19.04 -16.67 20.29
CA GLN A 32 -19.89 -15.50 20.42
C GLN A 32 -20.53 -15.08 19.08
N GLY A 33 -21.84 -15.01 19.05
CA GLY A 33 -22.72 -14.87 17.89
C GLY A 33 -22.60 -13.56 17.05
N ASN A 34 -21.46 -12.93 16.98
CA ASN A 34 -21.16 -11.86 16.03
C ASN A 34 -19.63 -11.77 15.78
N ILE A 35 -19.05 -12.89 15.51
CA ILE A 35 -17.60 -13.12 15.35
C ILE A 35 -16.98 -12.12 14.36
N ALA A 36 -17.63 -11.87 13.23
CA ALA A 36 -17.11 -10.95 12.21
C ALA A 36 -16.96 -9.51 12.72
N LYS A 37 -17.91 -9.03 13.55
CA LYS A 37 -17.83 -7.68 14.15
C LYS A 37 -16.72 -7.57 15.18
N VAL A 38 -16.57 -8.60 16.02
CA VAL A 38 -15.51 -8.64 17.05
C VAL A 38 -14.14 -8.70 16.39
N ILE A 39 -13.96 -9.59 15.43
CA ILE A 39 -12.72 -9.75 14.67
C ILE A 39 -12.34 -8.45 13.95
N PHE A 40 -13.28 -7.82 13.27
CA PHE A 40 -13.00 -6.57 12.55
C PHE A 40 -12.67 -5.41 13.49
N LYS A 41 -13.35 -5.31 14.62
CA LYS A 41 -13.06 -4.31 15.65
C LYS A 41 -11.68 -4.49 16.26
N GLU A 42 -11.32 -5.73 16.61
CA GLU A 42 -9.98 -6.06 17.13
C GLU A 42 -8.89 -5.81 16.09
N TRP A 43 -9.15 -6.15 14.81
CA TRP A 43 -8.23 -5.85 13.73
C TRP A 43 -8.04 -4.33 13.56
N LEU A 44 -9.12 -3.53 13.54
CA LEU A 44 -9.02 -2.07 13.46
C LEU A 44 -8.20 -1.50 14.63
N ASN A 45 -8.41 -1.99 15.83
CA ASN A 45 -7.68 -1.54 17.02
C ASN A 45 -6.20 -1.93 16.94
N ALA A 46 -5.89 -3.15 16.53
CA ALA A 46 -4.54 -3.62 16.32
C ALA A 46 -3.84 -2.83 15.20
N HIS A 47 -4.54 -2.57 14.09
CA HIS A 47 -4.02 -1.82 12.96
C HIS A 47 -3.73 -0.35 13.32
N LYS A 48 -4.62 0.29 14.08
CA LYS A 48 -4.38 1.64 14.63
C LYS A 48 -3.13 1.68 15.53
N LYS A 49 -2.97 0.70 16.41
CA LYS A 49 -1.77 0.59 17.26
C LYS A 49 -0.49 0.36 16.45
N LEU A 50 -0.54 -0.45 15.41
CA LEU A 50 0.60 -0.72 14.52
C LEU A 50 1.00 0.53 13.72
N ILE A 51 0.04 1.26 13.16
CA ILE A 51 0.28 2.52 12.47
C ILE A 51 0.89 3.55 13.42
N GLN A 52 0.33 3.70 14.63
CA GLN A 52 0.83 4.64 15.64
C GLN A 52 2.21 4.26 16.18
N SER A 53 2.53 2.97 16.25
CA SER A 53 3.83 2.50 16.76
C SER A 53 4.94 2.47 15.71
N ASN A 54 4.64 2.75 14.45
CA ASN A 54 5.58 2.67 13.31
C ASN A 54 6.26 1.29 13.14
N LYS A 55 5.73 0.24 13.80
CA LYS A 55 6.38 -1.08 13.86
C LYS A 55 6.04 -2.01 12.70
N ASN A 56 5.02 -1.68 11.91
CA ASN A 56 4.68 -2.44 10.70
C ASN A 56 4.05 -1.53 9.65
N PRO A 57 4.84 -0.68 8.98
CA PRO A 57 4.33 0.14 7.91
C PRO A 57 3.81 -0.77 6.78
N LEU A 58 2.67 -0.41 6.19
CA LEU A 58 2.16 -1.02 4.94
C LEU A 58 3.25 -1.12 3.87
N PHE A 59 4.16 -0.16 3.93
CA PHE A 59 5.36 -0.10 3.11
C PHE A 59 6.57 -0.07 4.03
N SER A 60 7.43 -1.09 3.97
CA SER A 60 8.82 -0.94 4.39
C SER A 60 9.46 0.11 3.46
N GLY A 61 10.48 0.85 3.86
CA GLY A 61 11.10 1.90 3.05
C GLY A 61 11.58 1.50 1.64
N ASN A 62 11.21 0.31 1.16
CA ASN A 62 11.53 -0.28 -0.14
C ASN A 62 10.26 -0.50 -0.97
N VAL A 63 9.66 0.60 -1.46
CA VAL A 63 8.46 0.55 -2.30
C VAL A 63 8.86 0.54 -3.77
N ASP A 64 8.20 -0.30 -4.56
CA ASP A 64 8.24 -0.30 -6.02
C ASP A 64 6.82 -0.48 -6.58
N ALA A 65 6.66 -0.30 -7.90
CA ALA A 65 5.35 -0.36 -8.55
C ALA A 65 4.65 -1.72 -8.35
N ARG A 66 5.40 -2.83 -8.28
CA ARG A 66 4.85 -4.14 -7.98
C ARG A 66 4.21 -4.17 -6.61
N LYS A 67 4.91 -3.63 -5.59
CA LYS A 67 4.39 -3.58 -4.22
C LYS A 67 3.15 -2.71 -4.10
N ILE A 68 3.10 -1.60 -4.83
CA ILE A 68 1.92 -0.74 -4.88
C ILE A 68 0.73 -1.51 -5.47
N ARG A 69 0.91 -2.21 -6.60
CA ARG A 69 -0.15 -3.04 -7.20
C ARG A 69 -0.64 -4.16 -6.29
N GLU A 70 0.27 -4.86 -5.60
CA GLU A 70 -0.10 -5.87 -4.60
C GLU A 70 -0.98 -5.29 -3.47
N VAL A 71 -0.64 -4.08 -3.02
CA VAL A 71 -1.43 -3.38 -1.99
C VAL A 71 -2.77 -2.93 -2.57
N ALA A 72 -2.79 -2.38 -3.77
CA ALA A 72 -4.02 -1.95 -4.44
C ALA A 72 -5.01 -3.12 -4.61
N GLU A 73 -4.54 -4.25 -5.12
CA GLU A 73 -5.34 -5.48 -5.23
C GLU A 73 -5.86 -5.95 -3.88
N LYS A 74 -4.98 -5.94 -2.87
CA LYS A 74 -5.31 -6.36 -1.51
C LYS A 74 -6.43 -5.52 -0.87
N TYR A 75 -6.41 -4.20 -1.08
CA TYR A 75 -7.38 -3.26 -0.48
C TYR A 75 -8.54 -2.92 -1.40
N GLY A 76 -8.42 -3.19 -2.70
CA GLY A 76 -9.49 -3.02 -3.69
C GLY A 76 -9.55 -1.61 -4.31
N PHE A 77 -8.48 -0.81 -4.23
CA PHE A 77 -8.39 0.44 -4.99
C PHE A 77 -7.68 0.23 -6.32
N SER A 78 -7.91 1.13 -7.30
CA SER A 78 -7.24 1.04 -8.61
C SER A 78 -5.75 1.40 -8.52
N ALA A 79 -4.92 0.63 -9.21
CA ALA A 79 -3.52 0.99 -9.47
C ALA A 79 -3.30 1.42 -10.92
N ASP A 80 -4.36 1.69 -11.68
CA ASP A 80 -4.28 2.12 -13.07
C ASP A 80 -3.68 3.52 -13.17
N THR A 81 -2.78 3.70 -14.12
CA THR A 81 -2.12 4.97 -14.39
C THR A 81 -1.93 5.14 -15.89
N ASP A 82 -1.77 6.38 -16.35
CA ASP A 82 -1.39 6.63 -17.74
C ASP A 82 0.01 6.05 -18.02
N SER A 83 0.06 4.98 -18.79
CA SER A 83 1.31 4.28 -19.11
C SER A 83 2.27 5.08 -19.97
N GLU A 84 1.78 6.01 -20.79
CA GLU A 84 2.62 6.85 -21.66
C GLU A 84 3.41 7.87 -20.83
N ILE A 85 2.79 8.42 -19.78
CA ILE A 85 3.40 9.42 -18.90
C ILE A 85 4.19 8.76 -17.76
N THR A 86 3.64 7.72 -17.15
CA THR A 86 4.15 7.14 -15.90
C THR A 86 5.03 5.93 -16.10
N ARG A 87 5.03 5.35 -17.31
CA ARG A 87 5.62 4.03 -17.63
C ARG A 87 5.25 2.97 -16.58
N ASN A 88 4.03 3.06 -16.03
CA ASN A 88 3.53 2.15 -15.00
C ASN A 88 4.45 2.06 -13.75
N GLY A 89 5.17 3.13 -13.44
CA GLY A 89 6.07 3.21 -12.29
C GLY A 89 7.36 2.39 -12.42
N CYS A 90 7.81 2.08 -13.66
CA CYS A 90 8.99 1.24 -13.90
C CYS A 90 10.27 1.82 -13.26
N ASN A 91 10.38 3.15 -13.14
CA ASN A 91 11.54 3.82 -12.56
C ASN A 91 11.63 3.72 -11.03
N LEU A 92 10.56 3.32 -10.33
CA LEU A 92 10.62 3.07 -8.89
C LEU A 92 11.62 1.96 -8.51
N LEU A 93 11.73 0.91 -9.32
CA LEU A 93 12.64 -0.20 -9.03
C LEU A 93 14.11 0.18 -9.18
N PRO A 94 14.56 0.83 -10.27
CA PRO A 94 15.93 1.35 -10.39
C PRO A 94 16.29 2.33 -9.27
N ILE A 95 15.39 3.26 -8.93
CA ILE A 95 15.60 4.23 -7.85
C ILE A 95 15.77 3.51 -6.50
N LYS A 96 14.89 2.54 -6.21
CA LYS A 96 15.00 1.73 -5.00
C LYS A 96 16.33 1.01 -4.90
N LYS A 97 16.80 0.38 -6.00
CA LYS A 97 18.09 -0.30 -6.06
C LYS A 97 19.24 0.67 -5.84
N ALA A 98 19.26 1.78 -6.59
CA ALA A 98 20.32 2.79 -6.46
C ALA A 98 20.40 3.35 -5.03
N ARG A 99 19.24 3.66 -4.42
CA ARG A 99 19.17 4.13 -3.04
C ARG A 99 19.75 3.10 -2.05
N ASN A 100 19.42 1.83 -2.23
CA ASN A 100 19.94 0.78 -1.36
C ASN A 100 21.45 0.57 -1.54
N ASP A 101 21.95 0.55 -2.77
CA ASP A 101 23.37 0.41 -3.08
C ASP A 101 24.19 1.55 -2.46
N LEU A 102 23.70 2.79 -2.58
CA LEU A 102 24.31 3.96 -1.95
C LEU A 102 24.24 3.89 -0.41
N ALA A 103 23.10 3.49 0.15
CA ALA A 103 22.91 3.43 1.60
C ALA A 103 23.74 2.34 2.27
N HIS A 104 24.01 1.23 1.57
CA HIS A 104 24.83 0.12 2.07
C HIS A 104 26.31 0.27 1.69
N GLY A 105 26.69 1.33 0.97
CA GLY A 105 28.07 1.54 0.55
C GLY A 105 28.57 0.59 -0.54
N SER A 106 27.66 -0.16 -1.19
CA SER A 106 27.99 -1.03 -2.32
C SER A 106 28.32 -0.23 -3.58
N GLU A 107 27.87 1.01 -3.65
CA GLU A 107 28.11 1.96 -4.73
C GLU A 107 28.42 3.35 -4.17
N SER A 108 29.22 4.14 -4.89
CA SER A 108 29.50 5.53 -4.53
C SER A 108 28.64 6.52 -5.32
N PHE A 109 28.34 7.68 -4.71
CA PHE A 109 27.65 8.78 -5.42
C PHE A 109 28.40 9.21 -6.68
N ARG A 110 29.74 9.19 -6.64
CA ARG A 110 30.59 9.54 -7.79
C ARG A 110 30.39 8.57 -8.96
N ASN A 111 30.37 7.28 -8.69
CA ASN A 111 30.19 6.27 -9.73
C ASN A 111 28.79 6.31 -10.30
N LYS A 112 27.79 6.36 -9.42
CA LYS A 112 26.37 6.42 -9.83
C LYS A 112 26.04 7.69 -10.64
N GLY A 113 26.59 8.84 -10.23
CA GLY A 113 26.39 10.10 -10.94
C GLY A 113 27.14 10.21 -12.27
N ARG A 114 28.21 9.41 -12.48
CA ARG A 114 28.90 9.37 -13.76
C ARG A 114 28.06 8.71 -14.86
N ASP A 115 27.27 7.71 -14.48
CA ASP A 115 26.51 6.88 -15.41
C ASP A 115 25.10 7.38 -15.66
N THR A 116 24.70 8.51 -15.04
CA THR A 116 23.34 9.04 -15.14
C THR A 116 23.38 10.55 -15.35
N SER A 117 22.83 11.02 -16.47
CA SER A 117 22.73 12.45 -16.77
C SER A 117 21.68 13.14 -15.88
N ILE A 118 21.81 14.47 -15.74
CA ILE A 118 20.82 15.30 -15.02
C ILE A 118 19.46 15.21 -15.72
N ASP A 119 19.43 15.20 -17.04
CA ASP A 119 18.20 15.09 -17.81
C ASP A 119 17.49 13.76 -17.53
N THR A 120 18.22 12.65 -17.56
CA THR A 120 17.70 11.33 -17.19
C THR A 120 17.13 11.30 -15.76
N LEU A 121 17.83 11.92 -14.81
CA LEU A 121 17.33 12.00 -13.42
C LEU A 121 16.05 12.84 -13.32
N THR A 122 15.97 13.93 -14.11
CA THR A 122 14.79 14.79 -14.14
C THR A 122 13.59 14.04 -14.73
N GLU A 123 13.78 13.34 -15.86
CA GLU A 123 12.74 12.50 -16.47
C GLU A 123 12.24 11.42 -15.49
N MET A 124 13.18 10.67 -14.87
CA MET A 124 12.82 9.66 -13.88
C MET A 124 12.04 10.23 -12.70
N LYS A 125 12.44 11.39 -12.21
CA LYS A 125 11.73 12.11 -11.12
C LYS A 125 10.31 12.45 -11.55
N ASP A 126 10.13 13.04 -12.73
CA ASP A 126 8.84 13.50 -13.21
C ASP A 126 7.89 12.31 -13.46
N GLU A 127 8.36 11.24 -14.10
CA GLU A 127 7.60 10.01 -14.28
C GLU A 127 7.14 9.40 -12.94
N VAL A 128 8.03 9.34 -11.96
CA VAL A 128 7.70 8.79 -10.64
C VAL A 128 6.70 9.68 -9.90
N PHE A 129 6.83 10.99 -9.97
CA PHE A 129 5.88 11.91 -9.35
C PHE A 129 4.49 11.78 -9.98
N HIS A 130 4.41 11.72 -11.31
CA HIS A 130 3.14 11.48 -12.00
C HIS A 130 2.52 10.14 -11.58
N TYR A 131 3.32 9.07 -11.56
CA TYR A 131 2.84 7.76 -11.13
C TYR A 131 2.28 7.80 -9.71
N LEU A 132 3.02 8.35 -8.75
CA LEU A 132 2.59 8.40 -7.36
C LEU A 132 1.35 9.29 -7.18
N ASN A 133 1.25 10.40 -7.90
CA ASN A 133 0.06 11.25 -7.87
C ASN A 133 -1.18 10.51 -8.38
N CYS A 134 -1.09 9.80 -9.51
CA CYS A 134 -2.20 8.97 -10.00
C CYS A 134 -2.64 7.93 -8.94
N ILE A 135 -1.70 7.28 -8.26
CA ILE A 135 -2.03 6.32 -7.20
C ILE A 135 -2.74 7.02 -6.03
N LEU A 136 -2.29 8.21 -5.62
CA LEU A 136 -2.95 8.97 -4.55
C LEU A 136 -4.36 9.41 -4.96
N GLU A 137 -4.57 9.86 -6.20
CA GLU A 137 -5.87 10.20 -6.74
C GLU A 137 -6.82 8.99 -6.79
N ASN A 138 -6.31 7.82 -7.17
CA ASN A 138 -7.07 6.58 -7.15
C ASN A 138 -7.50 6.18 -5.72
N ILE A 139 -6.60 6.34 -4.74
CA ILE A 139 -6.93 6.11 -3.33
C ILE A 139 -7.98 7.13 -2.85
N GLN A 140 -7.82 8.41 -3.20
CA GLN A 140 -8.79 9.44 -2.85
C GLN A 140 -10.16 9.13 -3.44
N THR A 141 -10.22 8.77 -4.72
CA THR A 141 -11.47 8.36 -5.40
C THR A 141 -12.12 7.16 -4.69
N TYR A 142 -11.31 6.15 -4.33
CA TYR A 142 -11.78 4.98 -3.59
C TYR A 142 -12.42 5.36 -2.24
N LEU A 143 -11.84 6.34 -1.54
CA LEU A 143 -12.36 6.83 -0.27
C LEU A 143 -13.63 7.69 -0.47
N ASP A 144 -13.62 8.61 -1.42
CA ASP A 144 -14.71 9.54 -1.69
C ASP A 144 -15.98 8.83 -2.20
N THR A 145 -15.79 7.80 -3.03
CA THR A 145 -16.88 6.96 -3.51
C THR A 145 -17.32 5.88 -2.53
N GLN A 146 -16.64 5.81 -1.36
CA GLN A 146 -16.89 4.78 -0.36
C GLN A 146 -16.83 3.34 -0.94
N ALA A 147 -15.98 3.11 -1.94
CA ALA A 147 -15.86 1.82 -2.62
C ALA A 147 -15.35 0.68 -1.70
N TYR A 148 -14.94 1.02 -0.49
CA TYR A 148 -14.64 0.08 0.59
C TYR A 148 -15.90 -0.51 1.27
N LEU A 149 -17.07 0.06 1.01
CA LEU A 149 -18.34 -0.49 1.48
C LEU A 149 -18.87 -1.55 0.51
N ARG A 150 -19.69 -2.47 0.99
CA ARG A 150 -20.45 -3.36 0.12
C ARG A 150 -21.46 -2.53 -0.67
N ALA A 151 -21.58 -2.84 -1.96
CA ALA A 151 -22.71 -2.32 -2.73
C ALA A 151 -24.01 -2.77 -2.03
N ALA A 152 -24.91 -1.83 -1.79
CA ALA A 152 -26.24 -2.16 -1.31
C ALA A 152 -26.92 -3.01 -2.40
N GLY A 153 -27.14 -4.30 -2.09
CA GLY A 153 -27.86 -5.23 -2.96
C GLY A 153 -29.34 -4.94 -2.95
#